data_50484f5aff982daa7749de7384e13564
#
_entry.id   50484f5aff982daa7749de7384e13564
#
_cell.length_a   1.000
_cell.length_b   1.000
_cell.length_c   1.000
_cell.angle_alpha   90.00
_cell.angle_beta   90.00
_cell.angle_gamma   90.00
#
_symmetry.space_group_name_H-M   'P 1'
#
loop_
_entity.id
_entity.type
_entity.pdbx_description
1 polymer ?
#
loop_
_entity_poly.entity_id
_entity_poly.type
_entity_poly.pdbx_seq_one_letter_code
_entity_poly.pdbx_strand_id
1 'polypeptide(L)'
;MVGVFVLFSNAIYANGDTDVLPAKELVNDGALCSAAAKKAGDEYGVNLDLLQTISAVESGRWDDLQNRYVAWPWTVNVKGKGYYFASREDAVRAVENFQKQGIESIDVGCMQINLKYHGEAFSSVDEAIDPANNLKYSAKFLRKLYSRHGQNWKKAAKRYHSANPQKGEAYTK
;
A
#
# COMPACT_ATOMS: atom_id res chain seq x y z
N MET A 1 25.05 -34.63 39.73
CA MET A 1 23.93 -33.72 39.40
C MET A 1 24.53 -32.34 39.16
N VAL A 2 24.72 -31.97 37.90
CA VAL A 2 25.29 -30.67 37.50
C VAL A 2 24.14 -29.85 36.90
N GLY A 3 23.72 -28.82 37.63
CA GLY A 3 22.67 -27.92 37.20
C GLY A 3 23.21 -26.95 36.16
N VAL A 4 22.59 -26.96 34.98
CA VAL A 4 22.84 -25.97 33.91
C VAL A 4 22.01 -24.73 34.25
N PHE A 5 22.68 -23.65 34.66
CA PHE A 5 22.08 -22.31 34.73
C PHE A 5 22.04 -21.72 33.34
N VAL A 6 20.85 -21.59 32.80
CA VAL A 6 20.62 -20.79 31.59
C VAL A 6 20.52 -19.34 32.02
N LEU A 7 21.55 -18.55 31.72
CA LEU A 7 21.53 -17.10 31.89
C LEU A 7 20.70 -16.47 30.77
N PHE A 8 19.49 -16.00 31.12
CA PHE A 8 18.75 -15.08 30.27
C PHE A 8 19.50 -13.74 30.24
N SER A 9 20.11 -13.44 29.12
CA SER A 9 20.69 -12.13 28.85
C SER A 9 19.55 -11.13 28.64
N ASN A 10 19.30 -10.28 29.62
CA ASN A 10 18.42 -9.11 29.50
C ASN A 10 19.10 -8.11 28.59
N ALA A 11 18.73 -8.11 27.30
CA ALA A 11 19.05 -7.00 26.43
C ALA A 11 18.18 -5.80 26.82
N ILE A 12 18.81 -4.80 27.43
CA ILE A 12 18.21 -3.49 27.70
C ILE A 12 18.17 -2.78 26.37
N TYR A 13 16.99 -2.71 25.75
CA TYR A 13 16.75 -1.83 24.62
C TYR A 13 16.57 -0.41 25.15
N ALA A 14 17.49 0.46 24.78
CA ALA A 14 17.42 1.89 25.02
C ALA A 14 16.21 2.50 24.25
N ASN A 15 15.51 3.39 24.94
CA ASN A 15 14.35 4.14 24.48
C ASN A 15 14.56 4.78 23.10
N GLY A 16 13.91 4.22 22.10
CA GLY A 16 13.51 4.89 20.86
C GLY A 16 12.15 4.30 20.55
N ASP A 17 11.11 5.13 20.56
CA ASP A 17 9.73 4.74 20.27
C ASP A 17 9.62 4.13 18.86
N THR A 18 9.83 2.83 18.77
CA THR A 18 9.33 2.01 17.68
C THR A 18 8.19 1.19 18.26
N ASP A 19 6.97 1.71 18.19
CA ASP A 19 5.76 0.92 18.37
C ASP A 19 5.76 -0.22 17.36
N VAL A 20 6.39 -1.32 17.71
CA VAL A 20 6.27 -2.57 16.96
C VAL A 20 4.91 -3.16 17.32
N LEU A 21 3.93 -2.92 16.46
CA LEU A 21 2.60 -3.51 16.61
C LEU A 21 2.71 -5.04 16.75
N PRO A 22 1.89 -5.67 17.62
CA PRO A 22 1.87 -7.11 17.75
C PRO A 22 1.50 -7.75 16.40
N ALA A 23 2.15 -8.87 16.08
CA ALA A 23 2.00 -9.58 14.80
C ALA A 23 0.53 -9.83 14.39
N LYS A 24 -0.37 -9.95 15.35
CA LYS A 24 -1.81 -10.14 15.14
C LYS A 24 -2.50 -8.91 14.52
N GLU A 25 -2.10 -7.68 14.91
CA GLU A 25 -2.63 -6.43 14.32
C GLU A 25 -2.10 -6.24 12.89
N LEU A 26 -0.83 -6.53 12.67
CA LEU A 26 -0.21 -6.44 11.34
C LEU A 26 -0.91 -7.34 10.31
N VAL A 27 -1.31 -8.55 10.71
CA VAL A 27 -2.05 -9.48 9.85
C VAL A 27 -3.44 -8.96 9.52
N ASN A 28 -4.11 -8.29 10.47
CA ASN A 28 -5.44 -7.73 10.27
C ASN A 28 -5.42 -6.56 9.28
N ASP A 29 -4.44 -5.67 9.36
CA ASP A 29 -4.31 -4.52 8.47
C ASP A 29 -4.00 -4.93 7.02
N GLY A 30 -3.15 -5.94 6.82
CA GLY A 30 -2.92 -6.53 5.49
C GLY A 30 -4.20 -7.11 4.86
N ALA A 31 -5.12 -7.64 5.67
CA ALA A 31 -6.41 -8.13 5.20
C ALA A 31 -7.34 -7.01 4.69
N LEU A 32 -7.17 -5.76 5.14
CA LEU A 32 -7.99 -4.62 4.71
C LEU A 32 -7.87 -4.37 3.19
N CYS A 33 -6.66 -4.40 2.63
CA CYS A 33 -6.47 -4.27 1.19
C CYS A 33 -7.17 -5.40 0.41
N SER A 34 -7.07 -6.64 0.88
CA SER A 34 -7.68 -7.80 0.23
C SER A 34 -9.20 -7.73 0.28
N ALA A 35 -9.79 -7.39 1.42
CA ALA A 35 -11.24 -7.23 1.58
C ALA A 35 -11.78 -6.09 0.69
N ALA A 36 -11.08 -4.96 0.65
CA ALA A 36 -11.42 -3.82 -0.19
C ALA A 36 -11.30 -4.18 -1.70
N ALA A 37 -10.26 -4.95 -2.09
CA ALA A 37 -10.09 -5.43 -3.46
C ALA A 37 -11.25 -6.30 -3.92
N LYS A 38 -11.73 -7.22 -3.05
CA LYS A 38 -12.89 -8.04 -3.37
C LYS A 38 -14.12 -7.18 -3.65
N LYS A 39 -14.45 -6.26 -2.76
CA LYS A 39 -15.62 -5.38 -2.89
C LYS A 39 -15.54 -4.50 -4.15
N ALA A 40 -14.38 -3.88 -4.38
CA ALA A 40 -14.17 -3.03 -5.55
C ALA A 40 -14.16 -3.84 -6.87
N GLY A 41 -13.61 -5.05 -6.85
CA GLY A 41 -13.63 -5.96 -7.99
C GLY A 41 -15.05 -6.34 -8.41
N ASP A 42 -15.89 -6.69 -7.45
CA ASP A 42 -17.30 -7.02 -7.67
C ASP A 42 -18.07 -5.79 -8.23
N GLU A 43 -17.84 -4.58 -7.68
CA GLU A 43 -18.52 -3.34 -8.10
C GLU A 43 -18.16 -2.91 -9.54
N TYR A 44 -16.88 -3.03 -9.91
CA TYR A 44 -16.39 -2.50 -11.21
C TYR A 44 -16.10 -3.58 -12.24
N GLY A 45 -16.37 -4.85 -11.96
CA GLY A 45 -16.10 -5.96 -12.85
C GLY A 45 -14.60 -6.13 -13.14
N VAL A 46 -13.75 -5.94 -12.14
CA VAL A 46 -12.31 -6.19 -12.19
C VAL A 46 -12.00 -7.48 -11.45
N ASN A 47 -11.22 -8.37 -12.09
CA ASN A 47 -10.86 -9.63 -11.46
C ASN A 47 -10.12 -9.39 -10.12
N LEU A 48 -10.50 -10.13 -9.08
CA LEU A 48 -9.92 -10.03 -7.73
C LEU A 48 -8.42 -10.29 -7.73
N ASP A 49 -7.97 -11.35 -8.44
CA ASP A 49 -6.55 -11.70 -8.49
C ASP A 49 -5.71 -10.60 -9.13
N LEU A 50 -6.28 -9.89 -10.13
CA LEU A 50 -5.62 -8.74 -10.75
C LEU A 50 -5.44 -7.60 -9.75
N LEU A 51 -6.48 -7.24 -8.99
CA LEU A 51 -6.40 -6.18 -7.97
C LEU A 51 -5.43 -6.56 -6.85
N GLN A 52 -5.47 -7.80 -6.38
CA GLN A 52 -4.56 -8.29 -5.35
C GLN A 52 -3.11 -8.32 -5.84
N THR A 53 -2.88 -8.74 -7.08
CA THR A 53 -1.53 -8.74 -7.67
C THR A 53 -0.98 -7.32 -7.78
N ILE A 54 -1.77 -6.38 -8.30
CA ILE A 54 -1.33 -4.98 -8.41
C ILE A 54 -1.06 -4.41 -7.03
N SER A 55 -1.96 -4.58 -6.06
CA SER A 55 -1.77 -4.03 -4.72
C SER A 55 -0.54 -4.63 -4.01
N ALA A 56 -0.26 -5.92 -4.19
CA ALA A 56 0.93 -6.56 -3.64
C ALA A 56 2.22 -6.02 -4.28
N VAL A 57 2.21 -5.69 -5.58
CA VAL A 57 3.34 -5.06 -6.27
C VAL A 57 3.52 -3.60 -5.84
N GLU A 58 2.43 -2.86 -5.68
CA GLU A 58 2.45 -1.42 -5.40
C GLU A 58 2.80 -1.09 -3.94
N SER A 59 2.19 -1.78 -2.98
CA SER A 59 2.30 -1.47 -1.55
C SER A 59 2.78 -2.65 -0.69
N GLY A 60 3.24 -3.74 -1.33
CA GLY A 60 3.61 -4.96 -0.63
C GLY A 60 4.78 -4.78 0.32
N ARG A 61 4.63 -5.28 1.55
CA ARG A 61 5.71 -5.52 2.49
C ARG A 61 5.81 -7.02 2.77
N TRP A 62 7.00 -7.46 3.11
CA TRP A 62 7.23 -8.85 3.47
C TRP A 62 6.51 -9.17 4.79
N ASP A 63 5.77 -10.27 4.81
CA ASP A 63 5.10 -10.81 5.97
C ASP A 63 5.75 -12.16 6.32
N ASP A 64 6.48 -12.19 7.43
CA ASP A 64 7.22 -13.39 7.86
C ASP A 64 6.28 -14.56 8.25
N LEU A 65 5.07 -14.24 8.74
CA LEU A 65 4.10 -15.28 9.12
C LEU A 65 3.48 -15.96 7.91
N GLN A 66 3.24 -15.21 6.83
CA GLN A 66 2.67 -15.72 5.59
C GLN A 66 3.74 -16.12 4.56
N ASN A 67 5.02 -15.82 4.83
CA ASN A 67 6.16 -16.05 3.94
C ASN A 67 5.91 -15.52 2.52
N ARG A 68 5.33 -14.31 2.41
CA ARG A 68 5.00 -13.64 1.14
C ARG A 68 4.89 -12.12 1.30
N TYR A 69 4.89 -11.41 0.17
CA TYR A 69 4.52 -10.00 0.15
C TYR A 69 3.01 -9.84 0.31
N VAL A 70 2.62 -8.96 1.23
CA VAL A 70 1.22 -8.60 1.53
C VAL A 70 1.06 -7.11 1.30
N ALA A 71 0.02 -6.70 0.56
CA ALA A 71 -0.31 -5.29 0.38
C ALA A 71 -0.56 -4.63 1.75
N TRP A 72 0.10 -3.49 1.99
CA TRP A 72 0.02 -2.78 3.26
C TRP A 72 -0.72 -1.46 3.08
N PRO A 73 -1.85 -1.25 3.79
CA PRO A 73 -2.70 -0.08 3.54
C PRO A 73 -2.04 1.25 3.91
N TRP A 74 -1.18 1.25 4.91
CA TRP A 74 -0.50 2.44 5.43
C TRP A 74 0.87 2.65 4.76
N THR A 75 0.92 2.39 3.45
CA THR A 75 2.12 2.59 2.64
C THR A 75 2.08 3.95 1.97
N VAL A 76 3.18 4.69 2.11
CA VAL A 76 3.39 5.99 1.45
C VAL A 76 4.71 5.93 0.69
N ASN A 77 4.72 6.36 -0.57
CA ASN A 77 5.95 6.49 -1.35
C ASN A 77 6.19 7.94 -1.72
N VAL A 78 7.40 8.41 -1.46
CA VAL A 78 7.84 9.77 -1.79
C VAL A 78 9.16 9.69 -2.54
N LYS A 79 9.17 10.18 -3.77
CA LYS A 79 10.39 10.21 -4.62
C LYS A 79 11.07 8.83 -4.76
N GLY A 80 10.26 7.75 -4.85
CA GLY A 80 10.77 6.38 -4.98
C GLY A 80 11.16 5.71 -3.67
N LYS A 81 11.06 6.40 -2.53
CA LYS A 81 11.29 5.81 -1.20
C LYS A 81 9.96 5.43 -0.55
N GLY A 82 9.78 4.14 -0.27
CA GLY A 82 8.62 3.60 0.43
C GLY A 82 8.75 3.73 1.95
N TYR A 83 7.65 4.10 2.59
CA TYR A 83 7.48 4.16 4.04
C TYR A 83 6.27 3.32 4.43
N TYR A 84 6.42 2.48 5.45
CA TYR A 84 5.37 1.61 5.97
C TYR A 84 5.05 2.04 7.39
N PHE A 85 3.88 2.63 7.57
CA PHE A 85 3.43 3.10 8.88
C PHE A 85 2.67 2.03 9.63
N ALA A 86 2.61 2.15 10.96
CA ALA A 86 1.90 1.22 11.81
C ALA A 86 0.40 1.48 11.82
N SER A 87 -0.02 2.74 11.57
CA SER A 87 -1.42 3.15 11.61
C SER A 87 -1.78 4.08 10.45
N ARG A 88 -3.09 4.21 10.20
CA ARG A 88 -3.66 5.18 9.27
C ARG A 88 -3.29 6.60 9.65
N GLU A 89 -3.41 6.92 10.92
CA GLU A 89 -3.14 8.25 11.48
C GLU A 89 -1.69 8.68 11.26
N ASP A 90 -0.75 7.73 11.44
CA ASP A 90 0.69 7.99 11.21
C ASP A 90 0.98 8.24 9.74
N ALA A 91 0.38 7.46 8.87
CA ALA A 91 0.53 7.62 7.43
C ALA A 91 -0.05 8.97 6.95
N VAL A 92 -1.24 9.35 7.43
CA VAL A 92 -1.87 10.64 7.11
C VAL A 92 -1.00 11.80 7.58
N ARG A 93 -0.54 11.79 8.85
CA ARG A 93 0.37 12.83 9.37
C ARG A 93 1.65 12.95 8.56
N ALA A 94 2.22 11.83 8.14
CA ALA A 94 3.43 11.83 7.33
C ALA A 94 3.19 12.48 5.96
N VAL A 95 2.09 12.14 5.29
CA VAL A 95 1.72 12.74 3.99
C VAL A 95 1.53 14.24 4.12
N GLU A 96 0.76 14.69 5.12
CA GLU A 96 0.54 16.12 5.37
C GLU A 96 1.85 16.88 5.64
N ASN A 97 2.78 16.25 6.38
CA ASN A 97 4.10 16.83 6.63
C ASN A 97 4.94 16.93 5.35
N PHE A 98 4.88 15.94 4.45
CA PHE A 98 5.54 16.03 3.14
C PHE A 98 4.93 17.13 2.27
N GLN A 99 3.60 17.27 2.28
CA GLN A 99 2.90 18.33 1.56
C GLN A 99 3.27 19.72 2.07
N LYS A 100 3.38 19.92 3.39
CA LYS A 100 3.87 21.18 4.01
C LYS A 100 5.30 21.52 3.60
N GLN A 101 6.11 20.54 3.22
CA GLN A 101 7.46 20.73 2.68
C GLN A 101 7.48 20.98 1.17
N GLY A 102 6.31 21.14 0.53
CA GLY A 102 6.18 21.37 -0.91
C GLY A 102 6.32 20.11 -1.78
N ILE A 103 6.24 18.92 -1.17
CA ILE A 103 6.29 17.67 -1.92
C ILE A 103 4.87 17.31 -2.33
N GLU A 104 4.58 17.38 -3.63
CA GLU A 104 3.25 17.11 -4.18
C GLU A 104 3.09 15.65 -4.66
N SER A 105 4.15 15.10 -5.27
CA SER A 105 4.10 13.73 -5.83
C SER A 105 4.33 12.71 -4.72
N ILE A 106 3.23 12.22 -4.18
CA ILE A 106 3.18 11.26 -3.07
C ILE A 106 2.20 10.17 -3.47
N ASP A 107 2.64 8.90 -3.40
CA ASP A 107 1.80 7.74 -3.64
C ASP A 107 1.29 7.18 -2.32
N VAL A 108 0.00 6.83 -2.21
CA VAL A 108 -0.61 6.43 -0.95
C VAL A 108 -1.48 5.16 -1.07
N GLY A 109 -1.47 4.38 0.00
CA GLY A 109 -2.43 3.29 0.23
C GLY A 109 -2.12 2.00 -0.54
N CYS A 110 -3.09 1.07 -0.50
CA CYS A 110 -2.98 -0.26 -1.09
C CYS A 110 -2.56 -0.26 -2.57
N MET A 111 -3.04 0.70 -3.33
CA MET A 111 -2.85 0.79 -4.79
C MET A 111 -1.92 1.92 -5.19
N GLN A 112 -1.24 2.56 -4.24
CA GLN A 112 -0.27 3.63 -4.46
C GLN A 112 -0.78 4.72 -5.40
N ILE A 113 -1.93 5.32 -5.03
CA ILE A 113 -2.53 6.42 -5.78
C ILE A 113 -1.68 7.67 -5.60
N ASN A 114 -1.24 8.27 -6.71
CA ASN A 114 -0.45 9.49 -6.69
C ASN A 114 -1.34 10.72 -6.46
N LEU A 115 -1.12 11.42 -5.33
CA LEU A 115 -1.95 12.57 -4.92
C LEU A 115 -1.80 13.79 -5.83
N LYS A 116 -0.68 13.97 -6.52
CA LYS A 116 -0.51 15.07 -7.47
C LYS A 116 -1.44 14.96 -8.67
N TYR A 117 -1.64 13.73 -9.18
CA TYR A 117 -2.39 13.49 -10.42
C TYR A 117 -3.84 13.07 -10.16
N HIS A 118 -4.12 12.55 -8.98
CA HIS A 118 -5.41 11.93 -8.64
C HIS A 118 -6.00 12.46 -7.33
N GLY A 119 -5.33 13.41 -6.67
CA GLY A 119 -5.75 13.92 -5.36
C GLY A 119 -7.13 14.56 -5.36
N GLU A 120 -7.53 15.20 -6.47
CA GLU A 120 -8.87 15.81 -6.62
C GLU A 120 -10.03 14.81 -6.56
N ALA A 121 -9.76 13.52 -6.66
CA ALA A 121 -10.77 12.48 -6.53
C ALA A 121 -11.20 12.22 -5.07
N PHE A 122 -10.51 12.82 -4.10
CA PHE A 122 -10.69 12.62 -2.66
C PHE A 122 -10.83 13.96 -1.95
N SER A 123 -11.64 14.00 -0.90
CA SER A 123 -11.82 15.21 -0.08
C SER A 123 -10.65 15.46 0.87
N SER A 124 -9.84 14.44 1.17
CA SER A 124 -8.71 14.50 2.09
C SER A 124 -7.69 13.41 1.84
N VAL A 125 -6.50 13.56 2.42
CA VAL A 125 -5.48 12.51 2.49
C VAL A 125 -6.01 11.26 3.19
N ASP A 126 -6.77 11.47 4.26
CA ASP A 126 -7.39 10.40 5.05
C ASP A 126 -8.35 9.55 4.20
N GLU A 127 -9.17 10.20 3.34
CA GLU A 127 -10.03 9.49 2.39
C GLU A 127 -9.22 8.73 1.34
N ALA A 128 -8.16 9.33 0.82
CA ALA A 128 -7.33 8.71 -0.23
C ALA A 128 -6.58 7.46 0.26
N ILE A 129 -6.17 7.43 1.53
CA ILE A 129 -5.43 6.34 2.13
C ILE A 129 -6.34 5.22 2.65
N ASP A 130 -7.62 5.49 2.87
CA ASP A 130 -8.61 4.50 3.30
C ASP A 130 -8.68 3.34 2.31
N PRO A 131 -8.51 2.07 2.75
CA PRO A 131 -8.44 0.93 1.84
C PRO A 131 -9.65 0.80 0.93
N ALA A 132 -10.87 1.06 1.43
CA ALA A 132 -12.08 0.93 0.63
C ALA A 132 -12.13 1.97 -0.49
N ASN A 133 -11.84 3.24 -0.17
CA ASN A 133 -11.84 4.33 -1.14
C ASN A 133 -10.66 4.20 -2.13
N ASN A 134 -9.49 3.80 -1.64
CA ASN A 134 -8.29 3.58 -2.43
C ASN A 134 -8.51 2.49 -3.50
N LEU A 135 -9.02 1.33 -3.10
CA LEU A 135 -9.33 0.23 -4.01
C LEU A 135 -10.50 0.56 -4.94
N LYS A 136 -11.54 1.23 -4.44
CA LYS A 136 -12.69 1.65 -5.25
C LYS A 136 -12.27 2.57 -6.40
N TYR A 137 -11.49 3.61 -6.08
CA TYR A 137 -10.95 4.52 -7.09
C TYR A 137 -10.09 3.78 -8.11
N SER A 138 -9.18 2.93 -7.64
CA SER A 138 -8.24 2.20 -8.48
C SER A 138 -8.93 1.18 -9.40
N ALA A 139 -9.93 0.46 -8.91
CA ALA A 139 -10.73 -0.46 -9.73
C ALA A 139 -11.50 0.30 -10.83
N LYS A 140 -12.12 1.43 -10.49
CA LYS A 140 -12.78 2.31 -11.47
C LYS A 140 -11.79 2.82 -12.52
N PHE A 141 -10.59 3.23 -12.11
CA PHE A 141 -9.55 3.70 -13.01
C PHE A 141 -9.02 2.58 -13.93
N LEU A 142 -8.76 1.38 -13.39
CA LEU A 142 -8.38 0.21 -14.16
C LEU A 142 -9.46 -0.17 -15.18
N ARG A 143 -10.74 -0.12 -14.82
CA ARG A 143 -11.85 -0.36 -15.74
C ARG A 143 -11.88 0.65 -16.88
N LYS A 144 -11.62 1.93 -16.60
CA LYS A 144 -11.50 2.98 -17.63
C LYS A 144 -10.33 2.71 -18.57
N LEU A 145 -9.16 2.30 -18.03
CA LEU A 145 -8.00 1.92 -18.82
C LEU A 145 -8.29 0.69 -19.70
N TYR A 146 -8.96 -0.32 -19.17
CA TYR A 146 -9.39 -1.50 -19.92
C TYR A 146 -10.23 -1.12 -21.13
N SER A 147 -11.28 -0.30 -20.93
CA SER A 147 -12.15 0.15 -22.02
C SER A 147 -11.40 0.96 -23.08
N ARG A 148 -10.43 1.80 -22.67
CA ARG A 148 -9.66 2.65 -23.60
C ARG A 148 -8.57 1.90 -24.37
N HIS A 149 -8.13 0.74 -23.89
CA HIS A 149 -7.02 -0.01 -24.47
C HIS A 149 -7.42 -1.35 -25.08
N GLY A 150 -8.60 -1.38 -25.72
CA GLY A 150 -9.08 -2.51 -26.51
C GLY A 150 -9.52 -3.69 -25.64
N GLN A 151 -10.12 -3.42 -24.49
CA GLN A 151 -10.66 -4.42 -23.56
C GLN A 151 -9.59 -5.45 -23.14
N ASN A 152 -8.39 -4.98 -22.85
CA ASN A 152 -7.24 -5.83 -22.51
C ASN A 152 -6.70 -5.49 -21.13
N TRP A 153 -6.90 -6.39 -20.17
CA TRP A 153 -6.46 -6.22 -18.78
C TRP A 153 -4.94 -6.10 -18.62
N LYS A 154 -4.16 -6.83 -19.42
CA LYS A 154 -2.69 -6.72 -19.39
C LYS A 154 -2.23 -5.32 -19.81
N LYS A 155 -2.86 -4.75 -20.85
CA LYS A 155 -2.59 -3.37 -21.26
C LYS A 155 -3.06 -2.37 -20.21
N ALA A 156 -4.22 -2.59 -19.58
CA ALA A 156 -4.75 -1.74 -18.53
C ALA A 156 -3.80 -1.72 -17.31
N ALA A 157 -3.36 -2.88 -16.82
CA ALA A 157 -2.42 -2.99 -15.73
C ALA A 157 -1.07 -2.30 -16.04
N LYS A 158 -0.52 -2.52 -17.24
CA LYS A 158 0.70 -1.83 -17.68
C LYS A 158 0.53 -0.32 -17.68
N ARG A 159 -0.63 0.18 -18.11
CA ARG A 159 -0.94 1.62 -18.13
C ARG A 159 -1.20 2.17 -16.74
N TYR A 160 -1.82 1.39 -15.85
CA TYR A 160 -1.98 1.77 -14.45
C TYR A 160 -0.61 2.06 -13.81
N HIS A 161 0.31 1.13 -13.96
CA HIS A 161 1.66 1.24 -13.42
C HIS A 161 2.48 2.38 -14.05
N SER A 162 2.37 2.60 -15.38
CA SER A 162 3.07 3.67 -16.10
C SER A 162 2.43 5.06 -15.95
N ALA A 163 1.19 5.14 -15.46
CA ALA A 163 0.56 6.40 -15.08
C ALA A 163 1.18 6.98 -13.79
N ASN A 164 1.98 6.16 -13.08
CA ASN A 164 2.88 6.61 -12.04
C ASN A 164 4.28 6.85 -12.67
N PRO A 165 4.66 8.11 -13.00
CA PRO A 165 5.83 8.39 -13.84
C PRO A 165 7.17 7.90 -13.29
N GLN A 166 7.25 7.65 -11.99
CA GLN A 166 8.48 7.23 -11.32
C GLN A 166 8.76 5.72 -11.43
N LYS A 167 7.78 4.91 -11.80
CA LYS A 167 7.90 3.44 -11.87
C LYS A 167 7.94 2.88 -13.30
N GLY A 168 7.71 3.72 -14.31
CA GLY A 168 7.59 3.28 -15.71
C GLY A 168 8.86 2.69 -16.32
N GLU A 169 10.04 2.91 -15.77
CA GLU A 169 11.31 2.39 -16.30
C GLU A 169 11.69 0.98 -15.81
N ALA A 170 11.12 0.51 -14.71
CA ALA A 170 11.49 -0.78 -14.12
C ALA A 170 10.86 -2.01 -14.79
N TYR A 171 9.84 -1.84 -15.64
CA TYR A 171 9.06 -2.93 -16.25
C TYR A 171 9.39 -3.25 -17.71
N THR A 172 10.46 -2.69 -18.25
CA THR A 172 10.89 -2.95 -19.64
C THR A 172 12.08 -3.90 -19.77
N LYS A 173 12.46 -4.57 -18.67
CA LYS A 173 13.49 -5.62 -18.72
C LYS A 173 12.88 -7.00 -18.51
#